data_bd85105d9a4da73ceb57a5c76c7366ea
#
_entry.id   bd85105d9a4da73ceb57a5c76c7366ea
#
_cell.length_a   1.000
_cell.length_b   1.000
_cell.length_c   1.000
_cell.angle_alpha   90.00
_cell.angle_beta   90.00
_cell.angle_gamma   90.00
#
_symmetry.space_group_name_H-M   'P 1'
#
loop_
_entity.id
_entity.type
_entity.pdbx_description
1 polymer ?
#
loop_
_entity_poly.entity_id
_entity_poly.type
_entity_poly.pdbx_seq_one_letter_code
_entity_poly.pdbx_strand_id
1 'polypeptide(L)'
;MYSGDDALTLPLLAVGAVGVISVAAHWSAPEHLAMMNAWESGNVGEAQRINKRLLESFDYETGDEAPNPVPTKAMMRTLGLDVGEPRLPMGPTPKGLEDRAREVYLRLKA
;
A
#
# COMPACT_ATOMS: atom_id res chain seq x y z
N MET A 1 -19.96 -1.78 -2.77
CA MET A 1 -18.76 -1.49 -3.59
C MET A 1 -17.52 -1.59 -2.74
N TYR A 2 -16.43 -2.15 -3.29
CA TYR A 2 -15.10 -2.20 -2.66
C TYR A 2 -14.11 -1.40 -3.51
N SER A 3 -13.16 -0.71 -2.88
CA SER A 3 -12.03 -0.13 -3.62
C SER A 3 -11.12 -1.26 -4.16
N GLY A 4 -10.65 -1.12 -5.38
CA GLY A 4 -9.60 -1.95 -5.96
C GLY A 4 -8.26 -1.21 -6.10
N ASP A 5 -8.20 0.00 -5.58
CA ASP A 5 -7.02 0.87 -5.60
C ASP A 5 -6.77 1.41 -4.19
N ASP A 6 -5.57 1.16 -3.67
CA ASP A 6 -5.22 1.51 -2.29
C ASP A 6 -5.31 3.01 -2.03
N ALA A 7 -4.82 3.83 -2.94
CA ALA A 7 -4.84 5.29 -2.82
C ALA A 7 -6.26 5.88 -2.86
N LEU A 8 -7.21 5.20 -3.51
CA LEU A 8 -8.59 5.64 -3.63
C LEU A 8 -9.49 5.13 -2.49
N THR A 9 -8.98 4.36 -1.54
CA THR A 9 -9.81 3.73 -0.51
C THR A 9 -10.58 4.77 0.30
N LEU A 10 -9.92 5.76 0.89
CA LEU A 10 -10.61 6.77 1.70
C LEU A 10 -11.60 7.62 0.89
N PRO A 11 -11.26 8.14 -0.31
CA PRO A 11 -12.24 8.80 -1.16
C PRO A 11 -13.46 7.95 -1.50
N LEU A 12 -13.27 6.66 -1.78
CA LEU A 12 -14.37 5.75 -2.10
C LEU A 12 -15.25 5.42 -0.89
N LEU A 13 -14.68 5.33 0.32
CA LEU A 13 -15.46 5.23 1.54
C LEU A 13 -16.41 6.42 1.70
N ALA A 14 -15.96 7.62 1.33
CA ALA A 14 -16.78 8.83 1.38
C ALA A 14 -18.00 8.81 0.44
N VAL A 15 -17.95 8.01 -0.63
CA VAL A 15 -19.06 7.85 -1.59
C VAL A 15 -19.75 6.50 -1.47
N GLY A 16 -19.56 5.79 -0.35
CA GLY A 16 -20.34 4.61 -0.02
C GLY A 16 -19.65 3.26 -0.26
N ALA A 17 -18.34 3.22 -0.53
CA ALA A 17 -17.61 1.96 -0.49
C ALA A 17 -17.57 1.41 0.94
N VAL A 18 -17.49 0.08 1.07
CA VAL A 18 -17.53 -0.63 2.35
C VAL A 18 -16.23 -1.36 2.69
N GLY A 19 -15.19 -1.18 1.88
CA GLY A 19 -13.90 -1.81 2.09
C GLY A 19 -12.97 -1.68 0.90
N VAL A 20 -11.86 -2.42 0.95
CA VAL A 20 -10.82 -2.44 -0.08
C VAL A 20 -10.33 -3.88 -0.31
N ILE A 21 -10.02 -4.18 -1.56
CA ILE A 21 -9.22 -5.36 -1.93
C ILE A 21 -7.85 -4.83 -2.30
N SER A 22 -6.94 -4.86 -1.34
CA SER A 22 -5.70 -4.11 -1.30
C SER A 22 -4.50 -4.93 -1.73
N VAL A 23 -3.60 -4.33 -2.48
CA VAL A 23 -2.24 -4.84 -2.73
C VAL A 23 -1.32 -4.48 -1.56
N ALA A 24 -1.34 -3.24 -1.12
CA ALA A 24 -0.49 -2.74 -0.03
C ALA A 24 -0.80 -3.40 1.34
N ALA A 25 -1.94 -4.03 1.50
CA ALA A 25 -2.27 -4.76 2.72
C ALA A 25 -1.26 -5.86 3.07
N HIS A 26 -0.47 -6.33 2.11
CA HIS A 26 0.62 -7.27 2.37
C HIS A 26 1.66 -6.73 3.37
N TRP A 27 1.80 -5.41 3.50
CA TRP A 27 2.73 -4.79 4.47
C TRP A 27 2.08 -3.71 5.34
N SER A 28 0.87 -3.23 5.00
CA SER A 28 0.20 -2.09 5.65
C SER A 28 -1.25 -2.39 6.06
N ALA A 29 -1.62 -3.66 6.24
CA ALA A 29 -2.96 -4.04 6.65
C ALA A 29 -3.41 -3.38 7.97
N PRO A 30 -2.58 -3.29 9.03
CA PRO A 30 -2.98 -2.64 10.27
C PRO A 30 -3.37 -1.17 10.07
N GLU A 31 -2.62 -0.46 9.23
CA GLU A 31 -2.88 0.96 8.94
C GLU A 31 -4.16 1.13 8.11
N HIS A 32 -4.41 0.25 7.13
CA HIS A 32 -5.66 0.27 6.37
C HIS A 32 -6.86 -0.01 7.27
N LEU A 33 -6.78 -1.01 8.13
CA LEU A 33 -7.85 -1.33 9.08
C LEU A 33 -8.11 -0.17 10.04
N ALA A 34 -7.06 0.44 10.58
CA ALA A 34 -7.20 1.60 11.45
C ALA A 34 -7.88 2.78 10.76
N MET A 35 -7.53 3.04 9.49
CA MET A 35 -8.16 4.08 8.68
C MET A 35 -9.65 3.81 8.47
N MET A 36 -10.01 2.58 8.08
CA MET A 36 -11.41 2.22 7.84
C MET A 36 -12.23 2.26 9.14
N ASN A 37 -11.70 1.75 10.25
CA ASN A 37 -12.36 1.79 11.54
C ASN A 37 -12.59 3.23 12.03
N ALA A 38 -11.61 4.11 11.82
CA ALA A 38 -11.76 5.55 12.13
C ALA A 38 -12.88 6.17 11.30
N TRP A 39 -12.93 5.85 10.01
CA TRP A 39 -14.01 6.31 9.13
C TRP A 39 -15.38 5.81 9.59
N GLU A 40 -15.53 4.51 9.83
CA GLU A 40 -16.80 3.91 10.26
C GLU A 40 -17.31 4.46 11.59
N SER A 41 -16.40 4.79 12.51
CA SER A 41 -16.75 5.40 13.80
C SER A 41 -17.04 6.89 13.72
N GLY A 42 -16.97 7.50 12.53
CA GLY A 42 -17.19 8.94 12.33
C GLY A 42 -15.97 9.80 12.67
N ASN A 43 -14.81 9.22 12.97
CA ASN A 43 -13.59 9.97 13.24
C ASN A 43 -12.84 10.28 11.93
N VAL A 44 -13.41 11.20 11.15
CA VAL A 44 -12.89 11.57 9.82
C VAL A 44 -11.48 12.13 9.91
N GLY A 45 -11.19 12.95 10.90
CA GLY A 45 -9.87 13.56 11.10
C GLY A 45 -8.78 12.49 11.30
N GLU A 46 -9.06 11.46 12.08
CA GLU A 46 -8.12 10.35 12.27
C GLU A 46 -7.95 9.52 11.00
N ALA A 47 -9.05 9.23 10.27
CA ALA A 47 -8.97 8.55 8.99
C ALA A 47 -8.08 9.31 8.00
N GLN A 48 -8.23 10.63 7.91
CA GLN A 48 -7.38 11.48 7.07
C GLN A 48 -5.92 11.49 7.52
N ARG A 49 -5.65 11.50 8.82
CA ARG A 49 -4.30 11.45 9.37
C ARG A 49 -3.60 10.16 8.98
N ILE A 50 -4.30 9.03 9.10
CA ILE A 50 -3.75 7.72 8.73
C ILE A 50 -3.54 7.64 7.22
N ASN A 51 -4.48 8.14 6.42
CA ASN A 51 -4.33 8.19 4.97
C ASN A 51 -3.08 8.96 4.54
N LYS A 52 -2.78 10.09 5.18
CA LYS A 52 -1.55 10.86 4.90
C LYS A 52 -0.28 10.04 5.18
N ARG A 53 -0.28 9.22 6.22
CA ARG A 53 0.85 8.33 6.50
C ARG A 53 1.03 7.24 5.45
N LEU A 54 -0.05 6.83 4.80
CA LEU A 54 -0.04 5.80 3.76
C LEU A 54 0.40 6.32 2.39
N LEU A 55 0.41 7.63 2.14
CA LEU A 55 0.67 8.19 0.81
C LEU A 55 2.01 7.73 0.22
N GLU A 56 3.07 7.71 1.01
CA GLU A 56 4.38 7.25 0.55
C GLU A 56 4.36 5.77 0.14
N SER A 57 3.59 4.94 0.86
CA SER A 57 3.37 3.53 0.53
C SER A 57 2.61 3.38 -0.80
N PHE A 58 1.61 4.22 -1.03
CA PHE A 58 0.85 4.21 -2.28
C PHE A 58 1.71 4.64 -3.47
N ASP A 59 2.51 5.69 -3.31
CA ASP A 59 3.45 6.14 -4.35
C ASP A 59 4.51 5.09 -4.67
N TYR A 60 4.98 4.38 -3.66
CA TYR A 60 5.90 3.25 -3.84
C TYR A 60 5.26 2.13 -4.67
N GLU A 61 4.02 1.78 -4.39
CA GLU A 61 3.30 0.67 -5.03
C GLU A 61 3.03 0.91 -6.52
N THR A 62 2.75 2.16 -6.90
CA THR A 62 2.20 2.52 -8.21
C THR A 62 3.14 3.37 -9.07
N GLY A 63 4.42 3.40 -8.78
CA GLY A 63 5.40 4.19 -9.53
C GLY A 63 5.53 3.76 -11.00
N ASP A 64 5.75 4.74 -11.88
CA ASP A 64 5.85 4.51 -13.34
C ASP A 64 7.03 3.62 -13.72
N GLU A 65 8.14 3.67 -12.98
CA GLU A 65 9.34 2.89 -13.25
C GLU A 65 9.18 1.40 -12.91
N ALA A 66 8.30 1.11 -11.97
CA ALA A 66 8.07 -0.25 -11.49
C ALA A 66 6.60 -0.40 -11.07
N PRO A 67 5.71 -0.68 -12.03
CA PRO A 67 4.30 -0.90 -11.71
C PRO A 67 4.11 -2.21 -10.94
N ASN A 68 3.02 -2.29 -10.17
CA ASN A 68 2.62 -3.54 -9.53
C ASN A 68 2.56 -4.70 -10.56
N PRO A 69 3.08 -5.90 -10.28
CA PRO A 69 3.46 -6.46 -8.97
C PRO A 69 4.94 -6.29 -8.58
N VAL A 70 5.75 -5.55 -9.34
CA VAL A 70 7.20 -5.44 -9.10
C VAL A 70 7.51 -4.86 -7.72
N PRO A 71 6.95 -3.68 -7.31
CA PRO A 71 7.20 -3.14 -5.99
C PRO A 71 6.69 -4.03 -4.87
N THR A 72 5.54 -4.66 -5.05
CA THR A 72 4.97 -5.57 -4.04
C THR A 72 5.89 -6.74 -3.76
N LYS A 73 6.39 -7.40 -4.80
CA LYS A 73 7.34 -8.51 -4.63
C LYS A 73 8.66 -8.06 -4.00
N ALA A 74 9.18 -6.90 -4.39
CA ALA A 74 10.37 -6.33 -3.77
C ALA A 74 10.16 -6.06 -2.27
N MET A 75 9.02 -5.46 -1.90
CA MET A 75 8.67 -5.25 -0.50
C MET A 75 8.61 -6.56 0.28
N MET A 76 7.94 -7.57 -0.25
CA MET A 76 7.82 -8.87 0.42
C MET A 76 9.16 -9.56 0.62
N ARG A 77 10.09 -9.49 -0.35
CA ARG A 77 11.45 -10.03 -0.18
C ARG A 77 12.20 -9.30 0.94
N THR A 78 12.08 -7.97 1.04
CA THR A 78 12.71 -7.21 2.12
C THR A 78 12.17 -7.56 3.50
N LEU A 79 10.94 -8.06 3.57
CA LEU A 79 10.31 -8.55 4.81
C LEU A 79 10.61 -10.03 5.10
N GLY A 80 11.46 -10.67 4.30
CA GLY A 80 11.92 -12.03 4.52
C GLY A 80 11.07 -13.11 3.86
N LEU A 81 10.15 -12.74 2.96
CA LEU A 81 9.33 -13.70 2.22
C LEU A 81 9.92 -13.94 0.83
N ASP A 82 10.24 -15.19 0.53
CA ASP A 82 10.74 -15.58 -0.79
C ASP A 82 9.59 -15.72 -1.78
N VAL A 83 9.26 -14.63 -2.44
CA VAL A 83 8.21 -14.56 -3.47
C VAL A 83 8.78 -14.53 -4.89
N GLY A 84 10.10 -14.58 -5.03
CA GLY A 84 10.79 -14.53 -6.31
C GLY A 84 10.65 -13.21 -7.06
N GLU A 85 11.09 -13.20 -8.31
CA GLU A 85 10.95 -12.07 -9.24
C GLU A 85 9.60 -12.14 -9.99
N PRO A 86 9.12 -10.99 -10.49
CA PRO A 86 7.97 -10.99 -11.39
C PRO A 86 8.24 -11.77 -12.68
N ARG A 87 7.20 -12.37 -13.21
CA ARG A 87 7.29 -13.04 -14.54
C ARG A 87 7.38 -12.00 -15.64
N LEU A 88 8.06 -12.36 -16.74
CA LEU A 88 8.09 -11.52 -17.94
C LEU A 88 6.66 -11.22 -18.41
N PRO A 89 6.42 -10.02 -18.93
CA PRO A 89 7.39 -8.95 -19.26
C PRO A 89 7.72 -7.99 -18.11
N MET A 90 7.27 -8.26 -16.87
CA MET A 90 7.35 -7.31 -15.76
C MET A 90 8.72 -7.24 -15.06
N GLY A 91 9.55 -8.25 -15.17
CA GLY A 91 10.86 -8.25 -14.53
C GLY A 91 11.97 -7.67 -15.40
N PRO A 92 13.20 -7.50 -14.88
CA PRO A 92 13.62 -7.68 -13.50
C PRO A 92 13.32 -6.47 -12.59
N THR A 93 13.48 -6.67 -11.27
CA THR A 93 13.32 -5.59 -10.29
C THR A 93 14.37 -4.49 -10.51
N PRO A 94 14.00 -3.22 -10.65
CA PRO A 94 14.93 -2.11 -10.80
C PRO A 94 15.88 -1.98 -9.61
N LYS A 95 17.10 -1.53 -9.87
CA LYS A 95 18.08 -1.20 -8.83
C LYS A 95 17.51 -0.16 -7.87
N GLY A 96 17.74 -0.37 -6.56
CA GLY A 96 17.30 0.56 -5.52
C GLY A 96 15.87 0.37 -5.06
N LEU A 97 15.05 -0.42 -5.74
CA LEU A 97 13.64 -0.60 -5.36
C LEU A 97 13.49 -1.31 -4.00
N GLU A 98 14.33 -2.29 -3.70
CA GLU A 98 14.31 -2.97 -2.39
C GLU A 98 14.78 -2.05 -1.26
N ASP A 99 15.76 -1.20 -1.49
CA ASP A 99 16.18 -0.18 -0.51
C ASP A 99 15.04 0.82 -0.27
N ARG A 100 14.37 1.25 -1.32
CA ARG A 100 13.18 2.10 -1.23
C ARG A 100 12.06 1.42 -0.45
N ALA A 101 11.84 0.14 -0.68
CA ALA A 101 10.86 -0.65 0.07
C ALA A 101 11.14 -0.62 1.58
N ARG A 102 12.39 -0.84 1.98
CA ARG A 102 12.79 -0.78 3.39
C ARG A 102 12.54 0.59 4.00
N GLU A 103 12.90 1.66 3.30
CA GLU A 103 12.68 3.03 3.78
C GLU A 103 11.20 3.32 3.99
N VAL A 104 10.36 2.99 3.01
CA VAL A 104 8.91 3.18 3.08
C VAL A 104 8.31 2.41 4.24
N TYR A 105 8.69 1.14 4.39
CA TYR A 105 8.20 0.29 5.48
C TYR A 105 8.60 0.84 6.85
N LEU A 106 9.86 1.22 7.04
CA LEU A 106 10.35 1.74 8.32
C LEU A 106 9.65 3.05 8.70
N ARG A 107 9.44 3.95 7.73
CA ARG A 107 8.72 5.21 7.98
C ARG A 107 7.25 4.99 8.32
N LEU A 108 6.61 4.05 7.62
CA LEU A 108 5.21 3.72 7.90
C LEU A 108 5.02 3.15 9.30
N LYS A 109 5.97 2.32 9.77
CA LYS A 109 5.90 1.65 11.08
C LYS A 109 6.48 2.46 12.25
N ALA A 110 7.12 3.57 11.94
CA ALA A 110 7.70 4.46 12.97
C ALA A 110 6.65 5.11 13.90
#